data_be687075a10c902d4928b65db460b4c5
#
_entry.id   be687075a10c902d4928b65db460b4c5
#
_cell.length_a   1.000
_cell.length_b   1.000
_cell.length_c   1.000
_cell.angle_alpha   90.00
_cell.angle_beta   90.00
_cell.angle_gamma   90.00
#
_symmetry.space_group_name_H-M   'P 1'
#
loop_
_entity.id
_entity.type
_entity.pdbx_description
1 polymer ?
#
loop_
_entity_poly.entity_id
_entity_poly.type
_entity_poly.pdbx_seq_one_letter_code
_entity_poly.pdbx_strand_id
1 'polypeptide(L)'
;MGGGEAEALRGAVLVGVVPGIPTRVVREAGRYAKLLGAPLVVVHVDVTRFVTYEDPDGYVHSAPIDINIAAGENDLAIVKAEAAKILDGHNVAWSVRQLVGDPAMAMKHLAEQVDARLLVVGTRKRGIGESIREFFTGSVAARLAHRQQRPILVIPLGEPVPDDEEIWPA
;
A
#
# COMPACT_ATOMS: atom_id res chain seq x y z
N MET A 1 2.99 -11.97 13.90
CA MET A 1 4.28 -11.26 14.05
C MET A 1 4.77 -11.46 15.49
N GLY A 2 5.99 -11.90 15.67
CA GLY A 2 6.58 -12.06 17.02
C GLY A 2 6.83 -10.69 17.67
N GLY A 3 6.76 -10.61 19.03
CA GLY A 3 6.90 -9.33 19.73
C GLY A 3 8.22 -8.57 19.45
N GLY A 4 9.33 -9.30 19.27
CA GLY A 4 10.63 -8.69 18.92
C GLY A 4 10.69 -8.10 17.52
N GLU A 5 9.91 -8.64 16.59
CA GLU A 5 9.84 -8.15 15.20
C GLU A 5 8.98 -6.88 15.11
N ALA A 6 7.88 -6.82 15.84
CA ALA A 6 7.08 -5.62 15.94
C ALA A 6 7.84 -4.47 16.58
N GLU A 7 8.65 -4.74 17.60
CA GLU A 7 9.49 -3.74 18.25
C GLU A 7 10.58 -3.21 17.31
N ALA A 8 11.21 -4.06 16.50
CA ALA A 8 12.21 -3.65 15.51
C ALA A 8 11.63 -2.74 14.41
N LEU A 9 10.32 -2.85 14.15
CA LEU A 9 9.60 -2.05 13.14
C LEU A 9 8.81 -0.89 13.75
N ARG A 10 8.95 -0.66 15.05
CA ARG A 10 8.22 0.41 15.72
C ARG A 10 8.52 1.78 15.11
N GLY A 11 7.47 2.53 14.83
CA GLY A 11 7.57 3.83 14.20
C GLY A 11 7.94 3.80 12.72
N ALA A 12 7.77 2.66 12.05
CA ALA A 12 8.11 2.50 10.63
C ALA A 12 7.31 3.44 9.72
N VAL A 13 7.87 3.68 8.54
CA VAL A 13 7.14 4.15 7.37
C VAL A 13 6.68 2.92 6.60
N LEU A 14 5.40 2.82 6.28
CA LEU A 14 4.84 1.73 5.48
C LEU A 14 4.55 2.22 4.05
N VAL A 15 4.99 1.50 3.05
CA VAL A 15 4.65 1.78 1.65
C VAL A 15 3.90 0.62 1.03
N GLY A 16 2.67 0.88 0.56
CA GLY A 16 1.86 -0.09 -0.14
C GLY A 16 2.23 -0.19 -1.61
N VAL A 17 2.49 -1.42 -2.08
CA VAL A 17 2.97 -1.69 -3.43
C VAL A 17 2.29 -2.92 -4.05
N VAL A 18 2.35 -3.00 -5.37
CA VAL A 18 1.98 -4.18 -6.18
C VAL A 18 3.16 -4.57 -7.07
N PRO A 19 3.24 -5.78 -7.62
CA PRO A 19 4.24 -6.14 -8.61
C PRO A 19 4.27 -5.14 -9.77
N GLY A 20 5.44 -4.81 -10.29
CA GLY A 20 5.61 -3.75 -11.29
C GLY A 20 5.55 -2.34 -10.69
N ILE A 21 6.06 -2.19 -9.49
CA ILE A 21 6.00 -0.96 -8.69
C ILE A 21 6.57 0.23 -9.45
N PRO A 22 5.86 1.36 -9.48
CA PRO A 22 6.46 2.61 -9.90
C PRO A 22 7.62 2.97 -8.95
N THR A 23 8.82 3.02 -9.49
CA THR A 23 10.07 3.34 -8.77
C THR A 23 9.94 4.59 -7.89
N ARG A 24 9.17 5.58 -8.37
CA ARG A 24 8.92 6.84 -7.67
C ARG A 24 8.29 6.65 -6.30
N VAL A 25 7.31 5.73 -6.15
CA VAL A 25 6.61 5.51 -4.87
C VAL A 25 7.57 5.00 -3.81
N VAL A 26 8.35 3.97 -4.13
CA VAL A 26 9.30 3.37 -3.17
C VAL A 26 10.45 4.31 -2.87
N ARG A 27 10.95 5.05 -3.87
CA ARG A 27 12.02 6.04 -3.69
C ARG A 27 11.59 7.17 -2.75
N GLU A 28 10.41 7.73 -2.93
CA GLU A 28 9.88 8.76 -2.04
C GLU A 28 9.63 8.21 -0.63
N ALA A 29 9.07 7.01 -0.50
CA ALA A 29 8.90 6.36 0.80
C ALA A 29 10.24 6.18 1.53
N GLY A 30 11.28 5.74 0.83
CA GLY A 30 12.64 5.62 1.37
C GLY A 30 13.23 6.97 1.81
N ARG A 31 12.99 8.02 1.01
CA ARG A 31 13.40 9.39 1.36
C ARG A 31 12.74 9.87 2.64
N TYR A 32 11.44 9.68 2.80
CA TYR A 32 10.71 10.08 4.01
C TYR A 32 11.10 9.22 5.20
N ALA A 33 11.30 7.91 5.03
CA ALA A 33 11.80 7.03 6.09
C ALA A 33 13.16 7.52 6.63
N LYS A 34 14.07 7.88 5.73
CA LYS A 34 15.37 8.46 6.10
C LYS A 34 15.22 9.79 6.84
N LEU A 35 14.38 10.71 6.36
CA LEU A 35 14.12 12.01 7.00
C LEU A 35 13.54 11.84 8.41
N LEU A 36 12.72 10.82 8.63
CA LEU A 36 12.10 10.52 9.91
C LEU A 36 12.99 9.67 10.83
N GLY A 37 14.14 9.22 10.35
CA GLY A 37 14.99 8.27 11.09
C GLY A 37 14.26 6.97 11.43
N ALA A 38 13.38 6.50 10.52
CA ALA A 38 12.51 5.37 10.71
C ALA A 38 12.84 4.22 9.74
N PRO A 39 12.61 2.95 10.12
CA PRO A 39 12.68 1.84 9.17
C PRO A 39 11.56 1.94 8.13
N LEU A 40 11.82 1.45 6.93
CA LEU A 40 10.83 1.35 5.85
C LEU A 40 10.34 -0.09 5.73
N VAL A 41 9.01 -0.26 5.71
CA VAL A 41 8.39 -1.55 5.39
C VAL A 41 7.68 -1.44 4.04
N VAL A 42 8.14 -2.20 3.07
CA VAL A 42 7.48 -2.36 1.78
C VAL A 42 6.41 -3.43 1.93
N VAL A 43 5.15 -3.04 1.74
CA VAL A 43 3.99 -3.89 1.99
C VAL A 43 3.34 -4.29 0.67
N HIS A 44 3.36 -5.57 0.39
CA HIS A 44 2.57 -6.18 -0.68
C HIS A 44 1.33 -6.86 -0.08
N VAL A 45 0.15 -6.56 -0.59
CA VAL A 45 -1.09 -7.20 -0.14
C VAL A 45 -1.60 -8.11 -1.24
N ASP A 46 -1.59 -9.41 -0.96
CA ASP A 46 -2.15 -10.42 -1.84
C ASP A 46 -3.68 -10.41 -1.74
N VAL A 47 -4.33 -9.86 -2.76
CA VAL A 47 -5.78 -9.79 -2.86
C VAL A 47 -6.39 -11.05 -3.45
N THR A 48 -5.58 -11.95 -4.02
CA THR A 48 -6.07 -13.14 -4.74
C THR A 48 -6.54 -14.24 -3.79
N ARG A 49 -6.08 -14.23 -2.55
CA ARG A 49 -6.46 -15.18 -1.50
C ARG A 49 -7.69 -14.75 -0.70
N PHE A 50 -8.43 -13.77 -1.20
CA PHE A 50 -9.48 -13.14 -0.45
C PHE A 50 -10.78 -13.05 -1.25
N VAL A 51 -11.85 -13.65 -0.73
CA VAL A 51 -13.21 -13.44 -1.26
C VAL A 51 -13.97 -12.58 -0.28
N THR A 52 -14.53 -11.51 -0.80
CA THR A 52 -15.51 -10.72 -0.09
C THR A 52 -16.89 -11.13 -0.59
N TYR A 53 -17.76 -11.58 0.30
CA TYR A 53 -19.16 -11.81 -0.02
C TYR A 53 -20.04 -11.02 0.95
N GLU A 54 -21.16 -10.53 0.45
CA GLU A 54 -22.17 -9.85 1.22
C GLU A 54 -23.29 -10.85 1.53
N ASP A 55 -23.64 -10.97 2.80
CA ASP A 55 -24.75 -11.82 3.20
C ASP A 55 -26.11 -11.11 2.96
N PRO A 56 -27.24 -11.84 3.03
CA PRO A 56 -28.56 -11.26 2.82
C PRO A 56 -28.93 -10.11 3.79
N ASP A 57 -28.23 -10.02 4.92
CA ASP A 57 -28.40 -8.98 5.94
C ASP A 57 -27.51 -7.77 5.69
N GLY A 58 -26.72 -7.76 4.61
CA GLY A 58 -25.86 -6.66 4.19
C GLY A 58 -24.51 -6.61 4.91
N TYR A 59 -24.12 -7.64 5.64
CA TYR A 59 -22.81 -7.73 6.25
C TYR A 59 -21.78 -8.26 5.24
N VAL A 60 -20.67 -7.56 5.14
CA VAL A 60 -19.55 -7.97 4.28
C VAL A 60 -18.64 -8.91 5.06
N HIS A 61 -18.59 -10.14 4.60
CA HIS A 61 -17.70 -11.16 5.12
C HIS A 61 -16.50 -11.35 4.22
N SER A 62 -15.40 -11.69 4.83
CA SER A 62 -14.13 -11.88 4.14
C SER A 62 -13.56 -13.23 4.54
N ALA A 63 -13.33 -14.10 3.56
CA ALA A 63 -12.75 -15.41 3.78
C ALA A 63 -11.48 -15.60 2.93
N PRO A 64 -10.38 -16.12 3.50
CA PRO A 64 -9.21 -16.49 2.72
C PRO A 64 -9.55 -17.69 1.81
N ILE A 65 -9.08 -17.64 0.57
CA ILE A 65 -9.15 -18.78 -0.35
C ILE A 65 -7.73 -19.22 -0.66
N ASP A 66 -7.42 -20.47 -0.37
CA ASP A 66 -6.12 -21.12 -0.62
C ASP A 66 -5.93 -21.54 -2.11
N ILE A 67 -6.29 -20.70 -3.07
CA ILE A 67 -6.28 -21.14 -4.48
C ILE A 67 -4.92 -20.88 -5.15
N ASN A 68 -4.03 -20.04 -4.63
CA ASN A 68 -2.80 -19.73 -5.38
C ASN A 68 -1.60 -19.30 -4.52
N ILE A 69 -1.12 -20.17 -3.64
CA ILE A 69 0.06 -19.92 -2.80
C ILE A 69 1.28 -19.60 -3.66
N ALA A 70 1.50 -20.33 -4.75
CA ALA A 70 2.64 -20.16 -5.63
C ALA A 70 2.66 -18.78 -6.35
N ALA A 71 1.50 -18.23 -6.72
CA ALA A 71 1.43 -16.91 -7.33
C ALA A 71 1.78 -15.81 -6.32
N GLY A 72 1.28 -15.91 -5.09
CA GLY A 72 1.62 -14.95 -4.04
C GLY A 72 3.11 -14.96 -3.66
N GLU A 73 3.75 -16.14 -3.62
CA GLU A 73 5.19 -16.26 -3.38
C GLU A 73 6.00 -15.64 -4.52
N ASN A 74 5.57 -15.82 -5.78
CA ASN A 74 6.20 -15.20 -6.93
C ASN A 74 6.08 -13.68 -6.89
N ASP A 75 4.92 -13.14 -6.56
CA ASP A 75 4.69 -11.71 -6.43
C ASP A 75 5.56 -11.09 -5.34
N LEU A 76 5.68 -11.76 -4.19
CA LEU A 76 6.57 -11.32 -3.11
C LEU A 76 8.03 -11.27 -3.55
N ALA A 77 8.50 -12.29 -4.28
CA ALA A 77 9.87 -12.33 -4.79
C ALA A 77 10.14 -11.19 -5.77
N ILE A 78 9.19 -10.90 -6.67
CA ILE A 78 9.26 -9.77 -7.60
C ILE A 78 9.34 -8.45 -6.84
N VAL A 79 8.42 -8.21 -5.92
CA VAL A 79 8.36 -6.99 -5.09
C VAL A 79 9.66 -6.78 -4.33
N LYS A 80 10.21 -7.85 -3.72
CA LYS A 80 11.48 -7.78 -2.99
C LYS A 80 12.64 -7.42 -3.90
N ALA A 81 12.74 -8.02 -5.09
CA ALA A 81 13.79 -7.73 -6.05
C ALA A 81 13.70 -6.29 -6.60
N GLU A 82 12.49 -5.81 -6.88
CA GLU A 82 12.26 -4.43 -7.34
C GLU A 82 12.58 -3.41 -6.24
N ALA A 83 12.17 -3.67 -5.00
CA ALA A 83 12.47 -2.81 -3.86
C ALA A 83 14.00 -2.73 -3.61
N ALA A 84 14.71 -3.85 -3.69
CA ALA A 84 16.17 -3.88 -3.53
C ALA A 84 16.88 -2.99 -4.55
N LYS A 85 16.49 -3.06 -5.83
CA LYS A 85 17.06 -2.20 -6.89
C LYS A 85 16.88 -0.70 -6.61
N ILE A 86 15.84 -0.33 -5.88
CA ILE A 86 15.50 1.07 -5.60
C ILE A 86 16.14 1.54 -4.29
N LEU A 87 16.20 0.69 -3.27
CA LEU A 87 16.54 1.05 -1.90
C LEU A 87 17.97 0.72 -1.50
N ASP A 88 18.59 -0.27 -2.13
CA ASP A 88 19.96 -0.64 -1.78
C ASP A 88 20.93 0.51 -2.07
N GLY A 89 21.80 0.80 -1.12
CA GLY A 89 22.73 1.94 -1.17
C GLY A 89 22.16 3.29 -0.71
N HIS A 90 20.89 3.40 -0.36
CA HIS A 90 20.27 4.67 0.10
C HIS A 90 20.35 4.93 1.62
N ASN A 91 21.02 4.08 2.39
CA ASN A 91 21.15 4.22 3.85
C ASN A 91 19.79 4.33 4.58
N VAL A 92 18.86 3.48 4.23
CA VAL A 92 17.59 3.28 4.91
C VAL A 92 17.47 1.80 5.29
N ALA A 93 17.13 1.51 6.53
CA ALA A 93 16.80 0.15 6.93
C ALA A 93 15.43 -0.19 6.35
N TRP A 94 15.34 -1.26 5.56
CA TRP A 94 14.10 -1.66 4.93
C TRP A 94 13.84 -3.16 4.99
N SER A 95 12.58 -3.52 4.92
CA SER A 95 12.12 -4.90 4.86
C SER A 95 10.86 -5.01 3.99
N VAL A 96 10.50 -6.23 3.59
CA VAL A 96 9.28 -6.51 2.83
C VAL A 96 8.34 -7.34 3.66
N ARG A 97 7.05 -7.04 3.59
CA ARG A 97 5.97 -7.82 4.19
C ARG A 97 4.92 -8.16 3.15
N GLN A 98 4.53 -9.42 3.12
CA GLN A 98 3.34 -9.84 2.42
C GLN A 98 2.19 -9.96 3.42
N LEU A 99 1.08 -9.34 3.08
CA LEU A 99 -0.18 -9.42 3.81
C LEU A 99 -1.24 -10.01 2.88
N VAL A 100 -2.34 -10.47 3.45
CA VAL A 100 -3.46 -11.04 2.69
C VAL A 100 -4.71 -10.27 3.02
N GLY A 101 -5.54 -9.98 2.01
CA GLY A 101 -6.84 -9.40 2.19
C GLY A 101 -7.06 -8.05 1.52
N ASP A 102 -7.88 -7.22 2.15
CA ASP A 102 -8.13 -5.86 1.68
C ASP A 102 -6.92 -4.94 1.95
N PRO A 103 -6.36 -4.28 0.94
CA PRO A 103 -5.14 -3.49 1.10
C PRO A 103 -5.23 -2.39 2.16
N ALA A 104 -6.35 -1.67 2.24
CA ALA A 104 -6.51 -0.61 3.23
C ALA A 104 -6.58 -1.16 4.65
N MET A 105 -7.32 -2.26 4.84
CA MET A 105 -7.44 -2.89 6.16
C MET A 105 -6.14 -3.57 6.59
N ALA A 106 -5.47 -4.27 5.68
CA ALA A 106 -4.21 -4.94 5.97
C ALA A 106 -3.11 -3.92 6.37
N MET A 107 -3.00 -2.82 5.62
CA MET A 107 -2.06 -1.74 5.95
C MET A 107 -2.41 -1.04 7.26
N LYS A 108 -3.71 -0.80 7.54
CA LYS A 108 -4.16 -0.24 8.81
C LYS A 108 -3.72 -1.12 9.98
N HIS A 109 -4.01 -2.42 9.94
CA HIS A 109 -3.67 -3.34 11.03
C HIS A 109 -2.15 -3.44 11.25
N LEU A 110 -1.36 -3.51 10.16
CA LEU A 110 0.09 -3.47 10.30
C LEU A 110 0.57 -2.15 10.91
N ALA A 111 -0.01 -1.03 10.48
CA ALA A 111 0.33 0.30 11.01
C ALA A 111 0.05 0.40 12.52
N GLU A 112 -1.03 -0.21 12.99
CA GLU A 112 -1.36 -0.29 14.42
C GLU A 112 -0.34 -1.15 15.17
N GLN A 113 0.03 -2.32 14.62
CA GLN A 113 0.98 -3.25 15.26
C GLN A 113 2.38 -2.67 15.44
N VAL A 114 2.87 -1.89 14.47
CA VAL A 114 4.21 -1.30 14.50
C VAL A 114 4.23 0.17 14.92
N ASP A 115 3.07 0.70 15.31
CA ASP A 115 2.91 2.13 15.61
C ASP A 115 3.50 3.03 14.51
N ALA A 116 3.13 2.76 13.27
CA ALA A 116 3.69 3.42 12.11
C ALA A 116 3.53 4.94 12.16
N ARG A 117 4.54 5.67 11.72
CA ARG A 117 4.54 7.15 11.66
C ARG A 117 3.92 7.69 10.39
N LEU A 118 4.00 6.95 9.29
CA LEU A 118 3.57 7.40 7.98
C LEU A 118 3.16 6.21 7.11
N LEU A 119 2.08 6.37 6.39
CA LEU A 119 1.65 5.45 5.33
C LEU A 119 1.89 6.11 3.97
N VAL A 120 2.49 5.41 3.04
CA VAL A 120 2.79 5.90 1.69
C VAL A 120 2.08 5.03 0.67
N VAL A 121 1.37 5.65 -0.25
CA VAL A 121 0.67 4.96 -1.34
C VAL A 121 0.83 5.74 -2.65
N GLY A 122 0.85 5.03 -3.77
CA GLY A 122 0.77 5.66 -5.08
C GLY A 122 -0.67 5.88 -5.51
N THR A 123 -0.90 6.85 -6.39
CA THR A 123 -2.17 6.93 -7.11
C THR A 123 -2.22 5.81 -8.15
N ARG A 124 -3.43 5.34 -8.51
CA ARG A 124 -3.57 4.45 -9.68
C ARG A 124 -3.22 5.21 -10.95
N LYS A 125 -2.60 4.52 -11.93
CA LYS A 125 -2.56 5.05 -13.28
C LYS A 125 -4.00 5.14 -13.79
N ARG A 126 -4.37 6.30 -14.36
CA ARG A 126 -5.68 6.45 -15.02
C ARG A 126 -5.84 5.36 -16.07
N GLY A 127 -6.83 4.48 -15.92
CA GLY A 127 -7.34 3.64 -17.00
C GLY A 127 -8.23 4.49 -17.90
N ILE A 128 -8.21 4.20 -19.21
CA ILE A 128 -9.15 4.82 -20.15
C ILE A 128 -10.57 4.44 -19.73
N GLY A 129 -11.38 5.41 -19.26
CA GLY A 129 -12.80 5.22 -18.92
C GLY A 129 -13.17 5.25 -17.43
N GLU A 130 -12.22 5.37 -16.48
CA GLU A 130 -12.56 5.55 -15.07
C GLU A 130 -12.81 7.03 -14.75
N SER A 131 -13.97 7.32 -14.13
CA SER A 131 -14.25 8.67 -13.63
C SER A 131 -13.35 9.00 -12.43
N ILE A 132 -12.99 10.27 -12.30
CA ILE A 132 -12.17 10.77 -11.17
C ILE A 132 -12.84 10.46 -9.83
N ARG A 133 -14.17 10.46 -9.78
CA ARG A 133 -14.95 10.16 -8.58
C ARG A 133 -14.74 8.71 -8.10
N GLU A 134 -14.76 7.73 -9.02
CA GLU A 134 -14.49 6.33 -8.71
C GLU A 134 -13.05 6.11 -8.25
N PHE A 135 -12.10 6.91 -8.81
CA PHE A 135 -10.71 6.92 -8.39
C PHE A 135 -10.54 7.33 -6.93
N PHE A 136 -11.20 8.38 -6.47
CA PHE A 136 -11.06 8.85 -5.08
C PHE A 136 -11.80 7.96 -4.07
N THR A 137 -13.00 7.50 -4.37
CA THR A 137 -13.81 6.70 -3.45
C THR A 137 -13.32 5.27 -3.32
N GLY A 138 -12.74 4.70 -4.38
CA GLY A 138 -12.20 3.33 -4.41
C GLY A 138 -10.70 3.22 -4.08
N SER A 139 -9.97 4.34 -3.92
CA SER A 139 -8.53 4.30 -3.71
C SER A 139 -8.15 3.82 -2.30
N VAL A 140 -7.04 3.10 -2.20
CA VAL A 140 -6.47 2.70 -0.90
C VAL A 140 -6.22 3.92 -0.02
N ALA A 141 -5.75 5.03 -0.60
CA ALA A 141 -5.51 6.29 0.11
C ALA A 141 -6.78 6.84 0.78
N ALA A 142 -7.88 6.95 0.04
CA ALA A 142 -9.14 7.46 0.57
C ALA A 142 -9.69 6.54 1.67
N ARG A 143 -9.66 5.23 1.44
CA ARG A 143 -10.12 4.24 2.42
C ARG A 143 -9.30 4.26 3.70
N LEU A 144 -7.98 4.42 3.61
CA LEU A 144 -7.11 4.60 4.77
C LEU A 144 -7.42 5.90 5.51
N ALA A 145 -7.63 7.02 4.80
CA ALA A 145 -7.94 8.32 5.41
C ALA A 145 -9.22 8.29 6.25
N HIS A 146 -10.20 7.47 5.88
CA HIS A 146 -11.45 7.31 6.63
C HIS A 146 -11.39 6.30 7.78
N ARG A 147 -10.36 5.44 7.84
CA ARG A 147 -10.33 4.29 8.75
C ARG A 147 -9.24 4.33 9.81
N GLN A 148 -8.34 5.30 9.74
CA GLN A 148 -7.24 5.48 10.70
C GLN A 148 -6.77 6.94 10.71
N GLN A 149 -5.96 7.35 11.69
CA GLN A 149 -5.58 8.76 11.93
C GLN A 149 -4.12 9.08 11.59
N ARG A 150 -3.33 8.10 11.18
CA ARG A 150 -1.92 8.34 10.82
C ARG A 150 -1.82 9.12 9.52
N PRO A 151 -0.81 9.98 9.37
CA PRO A 151 -0.55 10.69 8.12
C PRO A 151 -0.42 9.73 6.93
N ILE A 152 -0.97 10.14 5.79
CA ILE A 152 -0.89 9.40 4.54
C ILE A 152 -0.23 10.29 3.50
N LEU A 153 0.85 9.82 2.91
CA LEU A 153 1.51 10.45 1.78
C LEU A 153 1.06 9.78 0.49
N VAL A 154 0.43 10.55 -0.37
CA VAL A 154 -0.02 10.07 -1.68
C VAL A 154 0.96 10.55 -2.74
N ILE A 155 1.57 9.61 -3.46
CA ILE A 155 2.53 9.89 -4.54
C ILE A 155 1.79 9.84 -5.88
N PRO A 156 1.68 10.97 -6.60
CA PRO A 156 1.06 11.00 -7.92
C PRO A 156 1.87 10.19 -8.94
N LEU A 157 1.19 9.32 -9.70
CA LEU A 157 1.80 8.44 -10.71
C LEU A 157 1.37 8.78 -12.14
N GLY A 158 0.32 9.57 -12.30
CA GLY A 158 -0.14 10.07 -13.59
C GLY A 158 0.58 11.36 -14.01
N GLU A 159 0.40 11.74 -15.27
CA GLU A 159 0.73 13.09 -15.72
C GLU A 159 -0.23 14.08 -15.07
N PRO A 160 0.24 15.31 -14.75
CA PRO A 160 -0.67 16.36 -14.29
C PRO A 160 -1.77 16.62 -15.31
N VAL A 161 -2.98 16.81 -14.79
CA VAL A 161 -4.10 17.25 -15.62
C VAL A 161 -3.90 18.73 -15.93
N PRO A 162 -4.07 19.20 -17.20
CA PRO A 162 -4.01 20.60 -17.54
C PRO A 162 -4.99 21.45 -16.72
N ASP A 163 -4.62 22.67 -16.39
CA ASP A 163 -5.42 23.56 -15.53
C ASP A 163 -6.78 23.93 -16.15
N ASP A 164 -6.91 23.81 -17.47
CA ASP A 164 -8.13 24.08 -18.25
C ASP A 164 -9.04 22.83 -18.39
N GLU A 165 -8.59 21.69 -17.93
CA GLU A 165 -9.41 20.46 -17.92
C GLU A 165 -10.23 20.37 -16.62
N GLU A 166 -11.55 20.26 -16.74
CA GLU A 166 -12.43 20.07 -15.57
C GLU A 166 -12.10 18.73 -14.87
N ILE A 167 -11.65 18.84 -13.63
CA ILE A 167 -11.35 17.66 -12.78
C ILE A 167 -12.65 16.98 -12.29
N TRP A 168 -13.74 17.74 -12.23
CA TRP A 168 -15.06 17.29 -11.79
C TRP A 168 -16.07 17.47 -12.89
N PRO A 169 -16.51 16.42 -13.60
CA PRO A 169 -17.67 16.55 -14.48
C PRO A 169 -18.90 16.89 -13.64
N ALA A 170 -19.63 17.87 -14.11
CA ALA A 170 -20.88 18.35 -13.50
C ALA A 170 -21.93 17.22 -13.40
#